data_1618afeded223dd15f607e54cee082b5
#
_entry.id   1618afeded223dd15f607e54cee082b5
#
_cell.length_a   1.000
_cell.length_b   1.000
_cell.length_c   1.000
_cell.angle_alpha   90.00
_cell.angle_beta   90.00
_cell.angle_gamma   90.00
#
_symmetry.space_group_name_H-M   'P 1'
#
loop_
_entity.id
_entity.type
_entity.pdbx_description
1 polymer ?
#
loop_
_entity_poly.entity_id
_entity_poly.type
_entity_poly.pdbx_seq_one_letter_code
_entity_poly.pdbx_strand_id
1 'polypeptide(L)'
;MEEVVITSAIRTPIGGFQGELDCFSASDLGGMAIDGAMKQAGIDRVDEVIMGIVLGAGQGQAPARQASFAAGLDETIPATTLNKMCGSGMKAAMIGFDQIKLGQSKILAVGGMESMSNAPYLLPKMRGGARLGHGKVIDHMFHDGLEDAYEPGRLMGTFAEDCAEKYQFTREAQDEYALKSLENSLSAQKSKVFENEIMPIETVDRKGKKRTIVLDEQPQNAQPEKIPNLKPAFRKDGTVTPANSSSISDGGAALILSSRVYSEKMGLPIRARILTHSSYAQAPGLFTTAPIYAVQKLLKSLSWTADMVDLWEVNEAFAVVPMALSLIHI
;
A
#
# COMPACT_ATOMS: atom_id res chain seq x y z
N MET A 1 28.08 6.57 -9.11
CA MET A 1 26.94 5.72 -8.69
C MET A 1 25.86 5.86 -9.73
N GLU A 2 25.21 4.76 -10.10
CA GLU A 2 24.16 4.74 -11.11
C GLU A 2 22.97 5.59 -10.71
N GLU A 3 22.34 6.25 -11.67
CA GLU A 3 21.08 6.95 -11.48
C GLU A 3 19.94 5.94 -11.66
N VAL A 4 19.00 5.92 -10.72
CA VAL A 4 17.87 4.98 -10.72
C VAL A 4 16.62 5.69 -11.22
N VAL A 5 15.96 5.11 -12.20
CA VAL A 5 14.76 5.65 -12.85
C VAL A 5 13.59 4.69 -12.75
N ILE A 6 12.39 5.24 -12.78
CA ILE A 6 11.13 4.53 -12.93
C ILE A 6 10.76 4.54 -14.41
N THR A 7 10.64 3.36 -15.00
CA THR A 7 10.28 3.21 -16.42
C THR A 7 8.80 2.93 -16.60
N SER A 8 8.16 2.33 -15.59
CA SER A 8 6.74 2.03 -15.58
C SER A 8 6.17 2.06 -14.18
N ALA A 9 4.88 2.40 -14.08
CA ALA A 9 4.13 2.42 -12.83
C ALA A 9 2.68 2.00 -13.12
N ILE A 10 2.27 0.85 -12.62
CA ILE A 10 0.92 0.28 -12.81
C ILE A 10 0.39 -0.25 -11.49
N ARG A 11 -0.93 -0.14 -11.32
CA ARG A 11 -1.67 -0.76 -10.23
C ARG A 11 -2.96 -1.39 -10.72
N THR A 12 -3.52 -2.28 -9.94
CA THR A 12 -4.91 -2.70 -10.09
C THR A 12 -5.85 -1.56 -9.68
N PRO A 13 -7.14 -1.59 -10.03
CA PRO A 13 -8.13 -0.91 -9.22
C PRO A 13 -8.01 -1.36 -7.76
N ILE A 14 -8.44 -0.53 -6.82
CA ILE A 14 -8.50 -0.92 -5.41
C ILE A 14 -9.91 -1.40 -5.09
N GLY A 15 -10.03 -2.68 -4.69
CA GLY A 15 -11.28 -3.31 -4.25
C GLY A 15 -11.56 -3.01 -2.79
N GLY A 16 -12.84 -2.92 -2.43
CA GLY A 16 -13.28 -2.87 -1.05
C GLY A 16 -13.24 -4.23 -0.35
N PHE A 17 -13.42 -4.24 0.97
CA PHE A 17 -13.49 -5.48 1.75
C PHE A 17 -14.65 -6.37 1.27
N GLN A 18 -14.33 -7.61 0.87
CA GLN A 18 -15.28 -8.56 0.27
C GLN A 18 -16.02 -7.97 -0.95
N GLY A 19 -15.35 -7.06 -1.68
CA GLY A 19 -15.87 -6.35 -2.82
C GLY A 19 -15.49 -6.96 -4.17
N GLU A 20 -15.25 -6.10 -5.16
CA GLU A 20 -15.09 -6.51 -6.56
C GLU A 20 -13.84 -7.36 -6.84
N LEU A 21 -12.82 -7.31 -5.96
CA LEU A 21 -11.56 -8.07 -6.09
C LEU A 21 -11.44 -9.26 -5.12
N ASP A 22 -12.47 -9.61 -4.36
CA ASP A 22 -12.44 -10.67 -3.34
C ASP A 22 -12.11 -12.07 -3.88
N CYS A 23 -12.30 -12.29 -5.18
CA CYS A 23 -12.01 -13.56 -5.84
C CYS A 23 -10.52 -13.78 -6.16
N PHE A 24 -9.67 -12.76 -5.98
CA PHE A 24 -8.24 -12.82 -6.30
C PHE A 24 -7.40 -12.93 -5.02
N SER A 25 -6.36 -13.78 -5.07
CA SER A 25 -5.34 -13.80 -4.04
C SER A 25 -4.43 -12.55 -4.15
N ALA A 26 -3.68 -12.26 -3.08
CA ALA A 26 -2.68 -11.18 -3.14
C ALA A 26 -1.66 -11.42 -4.28
N SER A 27 -1.24 -12.66 -4.47
CA SER A 27 -0.28 -13.02 -5.53
C SER A 27 -0.86 -12.86 -6.94
N ASP A 28 -2.17 -13.09 -7.14
CA ASP A 28 -2.82 -12.82 -8.42
C ASP A 28 -2.83 -11.31 -8.72
N LEU A 29 -3.23 -10.49 -7.75
CA LEU A 29 -3.25 -9.03 -7.88
C LEU A 29 -1.85 -8.46 -8.12
N GLY A 30 -0.86 -8.99 -7.39
CA GLY A 30 0.55 -8.65 -7.59
C GLY A 30 1.07 -9.04 -8.97
N GLY A 31 0.72 -10.22 -9.44
CA GLY A 31 1.08 -10.72 -10.77
C GLY A 31 0.49 -9.87 -11.89
N MET A 32 -0.78 -9.50 -11.78
CA MET A 32 -1.44 -8.59 -12.71
C MET A 32 -0.72 -7.23 -12.77
N ALA A 33 -0.40 -6.65 -11.62
CA ALA A 33 0.31 -5.37 -11.58
C ALA A 33 1.71 -5.46 -12.20
N ILE A 34 2.46 -6.53 -11.95
CA ILE A 34 3.79 -6.78 -12.57
C ILE A 34 3.65 -6.92 -14.08
N ASP A 35 2.73 -7.76 -14.57
CA ASP A 35 2.49 -7.96 -16.00
C ASP A 35 2.12 -6.64 -16.70
N GLY A 36 1.20 -5.87 -16.09
CA GLY A 36 0.82 -4.56 -16.59
C GLY A 36 2.00 -3.59 -16.64
N ALA A 37 2.84 -3.56 -15.61
CA ALA A 37 4.01 -2.70 -15.56
C ALA A 37 5.07 -3.10 -16.59
N MET A 38 5.29 -4.38 -16.80
CA MET A 38 6.21 -4.89 -17.83
C MET A 38 5.71 -4.55 -19.25
N LYS A 39 4.43 -4.76 -19.52
CA LYS A 39 3.80 -4.39 -20.79
C LYS A 39 3.91 -2.88 -21.08
N GLN A 40 3.67 -2.05 -20.07
CA GLN A 40 3.80 -0.60 -20.19
C GLN A 40 5.26 -0.17 -20.43
N ALA A 41 6.24 -0.85 -19.84
CA ALA A 41 7.66 -0.62 -20.06
C ALA A 41 8.16 -1.19 -21.40
N GLY A 42 7.41 -2.09 -22.05
CA GLY A 42 7.81 -2.78 -23.27
C GLY A 42 8.92 -3.82 -23.06
N ILE A 43 8.90 -4.51 -21.93
CA ILE A 43 9.90 -5.53 -21.56
C ILE A 43 9.26 -6.88 -21.26
N ASP A 44 10.02 -7.95 -21.40
CA ASP A 44 9.62 -9.33 -21.12
C ASP A 44 10.40 -9.98 -19.97
N ARG A 45 11.41 -9.28 -19.44
CA ARG A 45 12.29 -9.79 -18.39
C ARG A 45 12.74 -8.71 -17.43
N VAL A 46 12.95 -9.10 -16.18
CA VAL A 46 13.62 -8.34 -15.11
C VAL A 46 14.69 -9.21 -14.45
N ASP A 47 15.61 -8.58 -13.72
CA ASP A 47 16.66 -9.32 -13.01
C ASP A 47 16.13 -9.96 -11.72
N GLU A 48 15.16 -9.32 -11.04
CA GLU A 48 14.50 -9.82 -9.82
C GLU A 48 13.13 -9.18 -9.65
N VAL A 49 12.24 -9.85 -8.90
CA VAL A 49 10.95 -9.36 -8.43
C VAL A 49 11.00 -9.16 -6.91
N ILE A 50 10.63 -7.98 -6.41
CA ILE A 50 10.55 -7.71 -4.96
C ILE A 50 9.14 -7.18 -4.64
N MET A 51 8.36 -7.98 -3.90
CA MET A 51 6.97 -7.60 -3.55
C MET A 51 6.75 -7.59 -2.05
N GLY A 52 6.09 -6.53 -1.60
CA GLY A 52 5.63 -6.40 -0.23
C GLY A 52 4.26 -7.03 -0.03
N ILE A 53 4.05 -7.64 1.14
CA ILE A 53 2.76 -8.16 1.62
C ILE A 53 2.78 -8.15 3.15
N VAL A 54 1.66 -7.84 3.78
CA VAL A 54 1.49 -7.87 5.24
C VAL A 54 0.87 -9.18 5.68
N LEU A 55 -0.24 -9.58 5.06
CA LEU A 55 -1.07 -10.70 5.48
C LEU A 55 -0.67 -11.98 4.73
N GLY A 56 0.49 -12.51 5.10
CA GLY A 56 1.10 -13.67 4.42
C GLY A 56 0.56 -15.03 4.82
N ALA A 57 -0.23 -15.15 5.89
CA ALA A 57 -0.77 -16.44 6.31
C ALA A 57 -1.76 -16.99 5.25
N GLY A 58 -1.65 -18.28 4.95
CA GLY A 58 -2.52 -18.93 3.96
C GLY A 58 -2.19 -18.63 2.50
N GLN A 59 -1.25 -17.73 2.19
CA GLN A 59 -0.87 -17.38 0.82
C GLN A 59 0.02 -18.45 0.13
N GLY A 60 0.45 -19.46 0.85
CA GLY A 60 1.43 -20.44 0.35
C GLY A 60 2.88 -19.95 0.46
N GLN A 61 3.80 -20.68 -0.18
CA GLN A 61 5.22 -20.34 -0.15
C GLN A 61 5.52 -19.13 -1.03
N ALA A 62 6.36 -18.21 -0.51
CA ALA A 62 6.97 -17.13 -1.29
C ALA A 62 5.97 -16.35 -2.19
N PRO A 63 5.03 -15.59 -1.63
CA PRO A 63 4.01 -14.88 -2.41
C PRO A 63 4.54 -14.04 -3.57
N ALA A 64 5.70 -13.37 -3.42
CA ALA A 64 6.33 -12.64 -4.53
C ALA A 64 6.75 -13.57 -5.69
N ARG A 65 7.15 -14.80 -5.37
CA ARG A 65 7.46 -15.80 -6.39
C ARG A 65 6.20 -16.25 -7.13
N GLN A 66 5.10 -16.43 -6.42
CA GLN A 66 3.81 -16.74 -7.02
C GLN A 66 3.35 -15.60 -7.93
N ALA A 67 3.49 -14.34 -7.49
CA ALA A 67 3.17 -13.17 -8.30
C ALA A 67 4.05 -13.07 -9.56
N SER A 68 5.35 -13.41 -9.45
CA SER A 68 6.26 -13.49 -10.59
C SER A 68 5.75 -14.49 -11.65
N PHE A 69 5.32 -15.67 -11.25
CA PHE A 69 4.73 -16.66 -12.15
C PHE A 69 3.37 -16.23 -12.70
N ALA A 70 2.52 -15.65 -11.87
CA ALA A 70 1.24 -15.11 -12.33
C ALA A 70 1.41 -14.00 -13.37
N ALA A 71 2.52 -13.26 -13.32
CA ALA A 71 2.92 -12.29 -14.35
C ALA A 71 3.52 -12.93 -15.62
N GLY A 72 3.65 -14.26 -15.67
CA GLY A 72 4.25 -14.96 -16.81
C GLY A 72 5.78 -14.89 -16.90
N LEU A 73 6.45 -14.50 -15.81
CA LEU A 73 7.91 -14.42 -15.78
C LEU A 73 8.55 -15.80 -15.72
N ASP A 74 9.75 -15.89 -16.29
CA ASP A 74 10.56 -17.12 -16.35
C ASP A 74 10.95 -17.64 -14.96
N GLU A 75 11.04 -18.96 -14.82
CA GLU A 75 11.38 -19.62 -13.55
C GLU A 75 12.81 -19.32 -13.04
N THR A 76 13.66 -18.80 -13.87
CA THR A 76 15.04 -18.41 -13.49
C THR A 76 15.11 -17.04 -12.82
N ILE A 77 14.01 -16.26 -12.82
CA ILE A 77 13.97 -14.93 -12.19
C ILE A 77 13.76 -15.07 -10.69
N PRO A 78 14.70 -14.63 -9.85
CA PRO A 78 14.55 -14.67 -8.40
C PRO A 78 13.42 -13.74 -7.94
N ALA A 79 12.80 -14.07 -6.79
CA ALA A 79 11.76 -13.25 -6.23
C ALA A 79 11.88 -13.19 -4.70
N THR A 80 11.71 -11.99 -4.14
CA THR A 80 11.80 -11.73 -2.71
C THR A 80 10.48 -11.18 -2.18
N THR A 81 9.94 -11.82 -1.13
CA THR A 81 8.78 -11.32 -0.38
C THR A 81 9.27 -10.59 0.87
N LEU A 82 8.71 -9.40 1.15
CA LEU A 82 9.05 -8.64 2.34
C LEU A 82 7.81 -8.10 3.05
N ASN A 83 7.96 -7.81 4.33
CA ASN A 83 6.95 -7.15 5.15
C ASN A 83 7.57 -5.97 5.92
N LYS A 84 7.03 -4.78 5.73
CA LYS A 84 7.27 -3.56 6.49
C LYS A 84 5.94 -2.85 6.74
N MET A 85 4.93 -3.60 7.12
CA MET A 85 3.55 -3.12 7.30
C MET A 85 3.07 -2.33 6.07
N CYS A 86 2.29 -1.27 6.24
CA CYS A 86 1.77 -0.43 5.15
C CYS A 86 2.86 0.13 4.21
N GLY A 87 4.11 0.20 4.66
CA GLY A 87 5.27 0.63 3.87
C GLY A 87 5.96 -0.46 3.06
N SER A 88 5.38 -1.66 2.94
CA SER A 88 6.05 -2.82 2.30
C SER A 88 6.35 -2.59 0.82
N GLY A 89 5.40 -2.07 0.05
CA GLY A 89 5.60 -1.75 -1.37
C GLY A 89 6.68 -0.68 -1.57
N MET A 90 6.65 0.39 -0.77
CA MET A 90 7.69 1.42 -0.78
C MET A 90 9.05 0.85 -0.39
N LYS A 91 9.11 -0.07 0.59
CA LYS A 91 10.36 -0.72 1.00
C LYS A 91 10.92 -1.63 -0.10
N ALA A 92 10.07 -2.29 -0.88
CA ALA A 92 10.50 -3.01 -2.08
C ALA A 92 11.20 -2.08 -3.07
N ALA A 93 10.61 -0.90 -3.34
CA ALA A 93 11.23 0.12 -4.19
C ALA A 93 12.56 0.65 -3.64
N MET A 94 12.66 0.85 -2.31
CA MET A 94 13.91 1.26 -1.66
C MET A 94 15.02 0.21 -1.84
N ILE A 95 14.72 -1.07 -1.66
CA ILE A 95 15.69 -2.16 -1.85
C ILE A 95 16.10 -2.24 -3.32
N GLY A 96 15.14 -2.17 -4.24
CA GLY A 96 15.44 -2.16 -5.67
C GLY A 96 16.32 -0.96 -6.08
N PHE A 97 16.06 0.23 -5.50
CA PHE A 97 16.93 1.39 -5.68
C PHE A 97 18.36 1.09 -5.22
N ASP A 98 18.55 0.53 -4.02
CA ASP A 98 19.87 0.22 -3.48
C ASP A 98 20.60 -0.83 -4.34
N GLN A 99 19.94 -1.88 -4.81
CA GLN A 99 20.51 -2.90 -5.67
C GLN A 99 21.00 -2.32 -7.01
N ILE A 100 20.19 -1.46 -7.65
CA ILE A 100 20.59 -0.79 -8.89
C ILE A 100 21.74 0.17 -8.65
N LYS A 101 21.68 0.96 -7.58
CA LYS A 101 22.78 1.88 -7.18
C LYS A 101 24.10 1.18 -6.99
N LEU A 102 24.09 -0.05 -6.47
CA LEU A 102 25.26 -0.90 -6.23
C LEU A 102 25.69 -1.69 -7.48
N GLY A 103 24.94 -1.62 -8.58
CA GLY A 103 25.22 -2.35 -9.81
C GLY A 103 24.93 -3.86 -9.72
N GLN A 104 24.16 -4.31 -8.70
CA GLN A 104 23.78 -5.72 -8.53
C GLN A 104 22.67 -6.11 -9.52
N SER A 105 21.82 -5.19 -9.89
CA SER A 105 20.74 -5.38 -10.87
C SER A 105 20.68 -4.18 -11.80
N LYS A 106 20.17 -4.40 -13.01
CA LYS A 106 19.96 -3.36 -14.03
C LYS A 106 18.51 -2.94 -14.14
N ILE A 107 17.60 -3.90 -13.97
CA ILE A 107 16.17 -3.71 -14.10
C ILE A 107 15.42 -4.63 -13.13
N LEU A 108 14.44 -4.08 -12.40
CA LEU A 108 13.71 -4.78 -11.35
C LEU A 108 12.22 -4.49 -11.43
N ALA A 109 11.39 -5.50 -11.13
CA ALA A 109 9.98 -5.28 -10.80
C ALA A 109 9.84 -5.22 -9.27
N VAL A 110 9.32 -4.10 -8.76
CA VAL A 110 9.15 -3.86 -7.32
C VAL A 110 7.76 -3.36 -7.02
N GLY A 111 7.19 -3.74 -5.88
CA GLY A 111 5.85 -3.29 -5.57
C GLY A 111 5.28 -3.86 -4.28
N GLY A 112 3.95 -3.88 -4.20
CA GLY A 112 3.19 -4.46 -3.11
C GLY A 112 1.88 -5.06 -3.60
N MET A 113 1.35 -5.98 -2.81
CA MET A 113 0.12 -6.70 -3.08
C MET A 113 -0.54 -7.09 -1.77
N GLU A 114 -1.86 -7.01 -1.71
CA GLU A 114 -2.62 -7.41 -0.53
C GLU A 114 -4.01 -7.89 -0.92
N SER A 115 -4.49 -8.92 -0.26
CA SER A 115 -5.90 -9.33 -0.31
C SER A 115 -6.40 -9.49 1.12
N MET A 116 -6.90 -8.38 1.68
CA MET A 116 -7.41 -8.36 3.04
C MET A 116 -8.71 -9.15 3.15
N SER A 117 -9.49 -9.22 2.05
CA SER A 117 -10.71 -10.03 1.96
C SER A 117 -10.44 -11.52 2.13
N ASN A 118 -9.25 -12.00 1.75
CA ASN A 118 -8.86 -13.39 1.83
C ASN A 118 -7.94 -13.73 3.03
N ALA A 119 -7.77 -12.80 3.98
CA ALA A 119 -7.02 -13.06 5.20
C ALA A 119 -7.69 -14.17 6.02
N PRO A 120 -6.98 -15.27 6.37
CA PRO A 120 -7.58 -16.39 7.06
C PRO A 120 -7.77 -16.13 8.56
N TYR A 121 -8.55 -16.99 9.21
CA TYR A 121 -8.56 -17.10 10.66
C TYR A 121 -7.52 -18.12 11.13
N LEU A 122 -6.90 -17.87 12.28
CA LEU A 122 -5.80 -18.65 12.85
C LEU A 122 -6.25 -19.42 14.08
N LEU A 123 -5.70 -20.64 14.25
CA LEU A 123 -5.89 -21.51 15.40
C LEU A 123 -4.52 -21.77 16.09
N PRO A 124 -4.00 -20.88 16.94
CA PRO A 124 -2.62 -20.92 17.42
C PRO A 124 -2.24 -22.20 18.20
N LYS A 125 -3.19 -22.81 18.94
CA LYS A 125 -2.92 -23.98 19.79
C LYS A 125 -3.10 -25.34 19.09
N MET A 126 -3.51 -25.35 17.83
CA MET A 126 -3.88 -26.60 17.15
C MET A 126 -2.72 -27.54 16.88
N ARG A 127 -1.51 -27.03 16.68
CA ARG A 127 -0.30 -27.87 16.51
C ARG A 127 0.00 -28.72 17.74
N GLY A 128 -0.30 -28.23 18.92
CA GLY A 128 -0.21 -28.97 20.18
C GLY A 128 -1.49 -29.73 20.55
N GLY A 129 -2.52 -29.75 19.70
CA GLY A 129 -3.77 -30.47 19.88
C GLY A 129 -4.80 -29.79 20.78
N ALA A 130 -4.64 -28.52 21.12
CA ALA A 130 -5.53 -27.72 21.99
C ALA A 130 -6.00 -28.45 23.28
N ARG A 131 -5.19 -29.30 23.82
CA ARG A 131 -5.38 -30.40 24.79
C ARG A 131 -6.44 -30.23 25.88
N LEU A 132 -6.65 -29.02 26.44
CA LEU A 132 -7.57 -28.78 27.55
C LEU A 132 -8.15 -27.37 27.49
N GLY A 133 -9.44 -27.23 27.75
CA GLY A 133 -10.18 -25.97 27.78
C GLY A 133 -10.49 -25.39 26.40
N HIS A 134 -10.99 -24.15 26.39
CA HIS A 134 -11.41 -23.48 25.17
C HIS A 134 -10.21 -23.02 24.31
N GLY A 135 -10.34 -23.14 22.98
CA GLY A 135 -9.45 -22.51 22.00
C GLY A 135 -9.96 -21.12 21.57
N LYS A 136 -9.06 -20.31 20.99
CA LYS A 136 -9.43 -19.04 20.33
C LYS A 136 -9.24 -19.19 18.85
N VAL A 137 -10.17 -18.63 18.07
CA VAL A 137 -10.03 -18.36 16.64
C VAL A 137 -9.64 -16.89 16.53
N ILE A 138 -8.55 -16.61 15.84
CA ILE A 138 -7.96 -15.27 15.75
C ILE A 138 -8.06 -14.81 14.28
N ASP A 139 -8.60 -13.64 14.06
CA ASP A 139 -8.58 -13.00 12.74
C ASP A 139 -7.17 -12.54 12.40
N HIS A 140 -6.56 -13.10 11.34
CA HIS A 140 -5.22 -12.75 10.89
C HIS A 140 -5.12 -11.28 10.49
N MET A 141 -6.12 -10.73 9.84
CA MET A 141 -6.14 -9.33 9.43
C MET A 141 -6.03 -8.38 10.63
N PHE A 142 -6.78 -8.67 11.71
CA PHE A 142 -6.68 -7.87 12.94
C PHE A 142 -5.37 -8.13 13.66
N HIS A 143 -5.04 -9.38 13.91
CA HIS A 143 -3.90 -9.76 14.77
C HIS A 143 -2.55 -9.31 14.22
N ASP A 144 -2.33 -9.49 12.91
CA ASP A 144 -1.04 -9.20 12.27
C ASP A 144 -1.03 -7.88 11.49
N GLY A 145 -2.19 -7.25 11.27
CA GLY A 145 -2.30 -6.03 10.46
C GLY A 145 -2.83 -4.80 11.20
N LEU A 146 -3.80 -4.96 12.10
CA LEU A 146 -4.57 -3.83 12.67
C LEU A 146 -4.45 -3.69 14.18
N GLU A 147 -3.95 -4.71 14.91
CA GLU A 147 -3.65 -4.65 16.34
C GLU A 147 -2.19 -4.33 16.59
N ASP A 148 -1.93 -3.68 17.73
CA ASP A 148 -0.56 -3.45 18.18
C ASP A 148 0.06 -4.75 18.74
N ALA A 149 1.30 -5.04 18.34
CA ALA A 149 2.00 -6.24 18.77
C ALA A 149 2.46 -6.18 20.23
N TYR A 150 2.60 -5.00 20.81
CA TYR A 150 3.13 -4.75 22.15
C TYR A 150 2.03 -4.51 23.19
N GLU A 151 0.87 -4.04 22.76
CA GLU A 151 -0.35 -3.86 23.54
C GLU A 151 -1.49 -4.69 22.96
N PRO A 152 -1.53 -6.02 23.16
CA PRO A 152 -2.50 -6.91 22.51
C PRO A 152 -3.95 -6.48 22.72
N GLY A 153 -4.72 -6.46 21.63
CA GLY A 153 -6.11 -5.99 21.60
C GLY A 153 -6.25 -4.48 21.38
N ARG A 154 -5.14 -3.73 21.36
CA ARG A 154 -5.17 -2.31 21.04
C ARG A 154 -5.09 -2.08 19.55
N LEU A 155 -6.16 -1.51 18.97
CA LEU A 155 -6.23 -1.25 17.53
C LEU A 155 -5.45 0.02 17.14
N MET A 156 -4.89 0.02 15.92
CA MET A 156 -4.13 1.16 15.36
C MET A 156 -4.91 2.49 15.42
N GLY A 157 -6.22 2.46 15.25
CA GLY A 157 -7.06 3.66 15.35
C GLY A 157 -7.07 4.32 16.73
N THR A 158 -6.77 3.59 17.81
CA THR A 158 -6.64 4.19 19.15
C THR A 158 -5.41 5.09 19.28
N PHE A 159 -4.34 4.80 18.53
CA PHE A 159 -3.18 5.69 18.43
C PHE A 159 -3.46 6.91 17.54
N ALA A 160 -4.36 6.76 16.58
CA ALA A 160 -4.87 7.92 15.82
C ALA A 160 -5.67 8.86 16.73
N GLU A 161 -6.47 8.32 17.65
CA GLU A 161 -7.14 9.13 18.70
C GLU A 161 -6.12 9.84 19.62
N ASP A 162 -5.03 9.15 20.04
CA ASP A 162 -3.94 9.78 20.80
C ASP A 162 -3.31 10.95 20.02
N CYS A 163 -3.13 10.77 18.70
CA CYS A 163 -2.62 11.82 17.82
C CYS A 163 -3.61 13.00 17.72
N ALA A 164 -4.90 12.71 17.54
CA ALA A 164 -5.95 13.74 17.49
C ALA A 164 -6.00 14.56 18.78
N GLU A 165 -5.95 13.89 19.93
CA GLU A 165 -5.92 14.53 21.25
C GLU A 165 -4.66 15.40 21.43
N LYS A 166 -3.48 14.85 21.11
CA LYS A 166 -2.20 15.56 21.26
C LYS A 166 -2.14 16.85 20.44
N TYR A 167 -2.62 16.81 19.20
CA TYR A 167 -2.57 17.95 18.27
C TYR A 167 -3.87 18.74 18.22
N GLN A 168 -4.86 18.39 19.05
CA GLN A 168 -6.16 19.04 19.14
C GLN A 168 -6.91 19.05 17.79
N PHE A 169 -6.80 17.96 17.04
CA PHE A 169 -7.59 17.79 15.81
C PHE A 169 -9.03 17.46 16.16
N THR A 170 -9.95 18.35 15.78
CA THR A 170 -11.38 18.10 16.00
C THR A 170 -11.92 17.03 15.06
N ARG A 171 -13.09 16.50 15.39
CA ARG A 171 -13.82 15.57 14.51
C ARG A 171 -14.12 16.21 13.15
N GLU A 172 -14.58 17.45 13.18
CA GLU A 172 -14.96 18.23 11.99
C GLU A 172 -13.76 18.41 11.05
N ALA A 173 -12.59 18.76 11.59
CA ALA A 173 -11.37 18.93 10.79
C ALA A 173 -10.92 17.61 10.13
N GLN A 174 -11.05 16.49 10.84
CA GLN A 174 -10.73 15.17 10.29
C GLN A 174 -11.73 14.75 9.19
N ASP A 175 -13.02 15.01 9.39
CA ASP A 175 -14.06 14.71 8.41
C ASP A 175 -13.94 15.63 7.17
N GLU A 176 -13.58 16.91 7.35
CA GLU A 176 -13.31 17.83 6.25
C GLU A 176 -12.13 17.35 5.39
N TYR A 177 -11.05 16.89 6.04
CA TYR A 177 -9.93 16.27 5.35
C TYR A 177 -10.37 15.06 4.53
N ALA A 178 -11.13 14.14 5.13
CA ALA A 178 -11.63 12.94 4.47
C ALA A 178 -12.57 13.24 3.28
N LEU A 179 -13.46 14.22 3.45
CA LEU A 179 -14.34 14.70 2.39
C LEU A 179 -13.54 15.30 1.21
N LYS A 180 -12.49 16.07 1.51
CA LYS A 180 -11.62 16.63 0.47
C LYS A 180 -10.84 15.56 -0.28
N SER A 181 -10.31 14.56 0.42
CA SER A 181 -9.65 13.40 -0.18
C SER A 181 -10.60 12.63 -1.11
N LEU A 182 -11.83 12.38 -0.65
CA LEU A 182 -12.87 11.75 -1.47
C LEU A 182 -13.20 12.58 -2.73
N GLU A 183 -13.41 13.88 -2.58
CA GLU A 183 -13.69 14.81 -3.69
C GLU A 183 -12.56 14.76 -4.73
N ASN A 184 -11.30 14.81 -4.27
CA ASN A 184 -10.12 14.73 -5.12
C ASN A 184 -10.08 13.39 -5.90
N SER A 185 -10.34 12.28 -5.22
CA SER A 185 -10.37 10.94 -5.81
C SER A 185 -11.47 10.82 -6.90
N LEU A 186 -12.69 11.25 -6.59
CA LEU A 186 -13.80 11.24 -7.54
C LEU A 186 -13.54 12.17 -8.74
N SER A 187 -12.96 13.34 -8.50
CA SER A 187 -12.57 14.28 -9.57
C SER A 187 -11.49 13.67 -10.47
N ALA A 188 -10.47 13.03 -9.88
CA ALA A 188 -9.40 12.37 -10.62
C ALA A 188 -9.94 11.20 -11.48
N GLN A 189 -10.84 10.38 -10.95
CA GLN A 189 -11.50 9.32 -11.71
C GLN A 189 -12.34 9.89 -12.86
N LYS A 190 -13.16 10.93 -12.59
CA LYS A 190 -13.97 11.60 -13.63
C LYS A 190 -13.12 12.22 -14.73
N SER A 191 -11.98 12.80 -14.39
CA SER A 191 -11.03 13.42 -15.32
C SER A 191 -10.06 12.41 -15.93
N LYS A 192 -10.21 11.11 -15.62
CA LYS A 192 -9.38 10.02 -16.13
C LYS A 192 -7.87 10.16 -15.83
N VAL A 193 -7.52 10.84 -14.74
CA VAL A 193 -6.12 11.06 -14.36
C VAL A 193 -5.40 9.73 -14.15
N PHE A 194 -6.11 8.71 -13.61
CA PHE A 194 -5.56 7.39 -13.32
C PHE A 194 -5.62 6.40 -14.49
N GLU A 195 -6.12 6.80 -15.69
CA GLU A 195 -6.30 5.88 -16.84
C GLU A 195 -4.96 5.23 -17.28
N ASN A 196 -3.83 5.93 -17.08
CA ASN A 196 -2.51 5.44 -17.46
C ASN A 196 -1.81 4.60 -16.37
N GLU A 197 -2.39 4.49 -15.20
CA GLU A 197 -1.83 3.70 -14.08
C GLU A 197 -2.71 2.53 -13.67
N ILE A 198 -4.04 2.65 -13.79
CA ILE A 198 -4.97 1.56 -13.48
C ILE A 198 -5.07 0.61 -14.66
N MET A 199 -4.65 -0.63 -14.47
CA MET A 199 -4.91 -1.67 -15.46
C MET A 199 -6.32 -2.24 -15.30
N PRO A 200 -7.08 -2.46 -16.40
CA PRO A 200 -8.36 -3.14 -16.34
C PRO A 200 -8.22 -4.58 -15.83
N ILE A 201 -9.12 -5.00 -14.93
CA ILE A 201 -9.19 -6.38 -14.45
C ILE A 201 -10.46 -7.04 -14.96
N GLU A 202 -10.27 -8.16 -15.67
CA GLU A 202 -11.38 -9.03 -16.07
C GLU A 202 -11.77 -9.95 -14.91
N THR A 203 -13.05 -9.99 -14.59
CA THR A 203 -13.62 -10.88 -13.57
C THR A 203 -14.94 -11.44 -14.02
N VAL A 204 -15.45 -12.40 -13.26
CA VAL A 204 -16.76 -13.02 -13.53
C VAL A 204 -17.61 -12.89 -12.27
N ASP A 205 -18.78 -12.29 -12.40
CA ASP A 205 -19.70 -12.16 -11.27
C ASP A 205 -20.28 -13.50 -10.84
N ARG A 206 -20.96 -13.53 -9.69
CA ARG A 206 -21.59 -14.75 -9.14
C ARG A 206 -22.62 -15.41 -10.09
N LYS A 207 -23.04 -14.72 -11.13
CA LYS A 207 -23.97 -15.23 -12.16
C LYS A 207 -23.27 -15.69 -13.44
N GLY A 208 -21.93 -15.69 -13.46
CA GLY A 208 -21.13 -16.08 -14.62
C GLY A 208 -20.97 -15.00 -15.68
N LYS A 209 -21.39 -13.77 -15.42
CA LYS A 209 -21.24 -12.65 -16.38
C LYS A 209 -19.87 -12.02 -16.24
N LYS A 210 -19.17 -11.87 -17.36
CA LYS A 210 -17.90 -11.15 -17.44
C LYS A 210 -18.10 -9.68 -17.11
N ARG A 211 -17.18 -9.11 -16.33
CA ARG A 211 -17.10 -7.71 -15.95
C ARG A 211 -15.66 -7.25 -16.08
N THR A 212 -15.48 -5.99 -16.46
CA THR A 212 -14.19 -5.33 -16.45
C THR A 212 -14.20 -4.26 -15.37
N ILE A 213 -13.30 -4.35 -14.42
CA ILE A 213 -13.13 -3.39 -13.32
C ILE A 213 -12.03 -2.42 -13.73
N VAL A 214 -12.34 -1.13 -13.75
CA VAL A 214 -11.43 -0.05 -14.21
C VAL A 214 -11.35 1.12 -13.24
N LEU A 215 -12.13 1.10 -12.15
CA LEU A 215 -12.22 2.18 -11.18
C LEU A 215 -11.99 1.64 -9.77
N ASP A 216 -11.45 2.48 -8.91
CA ASP A 216 -11.37 2.19 -7.48
C ASP A 216 -12.77 2.14 -6.87
N GLU A 217 -13.08 1.08 -6.14
CA GLU A 217 -14.43 0.78 -5.65
C GLU A 217 -14.87 1.71 -4.52
N GLN A 218 -13.98 2.01 -3.57
CA GLN A 218 -14.34 2.75 -2.36
C GLN A 218 -14.87 4.16 -2.63
N PRO A 219 -14.25 4.99 -3.48
CA PRO A 219 -14.78 6.32 -3.79
C PRO A 219 -16.17 6.26 -4.43
N GLN A 220 -16.46 5.22 -5.24
CA GLN A 220 -17.76 5.07 -5.90
C GLN A 220 -18.88 4.70 -4.92
N ASN A 221 -18.55 3.97 -3.85
CA ASN A 221 -19.50 3.50 -2.85
C ASN A 221 -19.64 4.47 -1.67
N ALA A 222 -18.84 5.53 -1.61
CA ALA A 222 -18.86 6.50 -0.52
C ALA A 222 -20.18 7.27 -0.47
N GLN A 223 -20.60 7.63 0.76
CA GLN A 223 -21.83 8.39 1.04
C GLN A 223 -21.44 9.63 1.85
N PRO A 224 -20.99 10.71 1.19
CA PRO A 224 -20.45 11.90 1.87
C PRO A 224 -21.38 12.51 2.91
N GLU A 225 -22.69 12.50 2.65
CA GLU A 225 -23.73 13.04 3.54
C GLU A 225 -23.86 12.30 4.86
N LYS A 226 -23.34 11.06 4.94
CA LYS A 226 -23.36 10.26 6.17
C LYS A 226 -22.13 10.48 7.05
N ILE A 227 -21.02 10.97 6.49
CA ILE A 227 -19.74 11.09 7.19
C ILE A 227 -19.86 11.84 8.51
N PRO A 228 -20.49 13.02 8.60
CA PRO A 228 -20.60 13.76 9.86
C PRO A 228 -21.37 13.01 10.96
N ASN A 229 -22.23 12.06 10.57
CA ASN A 229 -23.09 11.33 11.49
C ASN A 229 -22.53 9.96 11.91
N LEU A 230 -21.34 9.59 11.41
CA LEU A 230 -20.70 8.32 11.79
C LEU A 230 -20.26 8.34 13.25
N LYS A 231 -20.46 7.21 13.93
CA LYS A 231 -19.98 7.03 15.29
C LYS A 231 -18.46 6.80 15.29
N PRO A 232 -17.74 7.30 16.31
CA PRO A 232 -16.35 6.94 16.53
C PRO A 232 -16.18 5.42 16.57
N ALA A 233 -15.09 4.93 15.96
CA ALA A 233 -14.87 3.48 15.81
C ALA A 233 -13.95 2.90 16.89
N PHE A 234 -13.10 3.70 17.52
CA PHE A 234 -12.00 3.21 18.36
C PHE A 234 -12.11 3.64 19.83
N ARG A 235 -12.80 4.75 20.11
CA ARG A 235 -13.12 5.24 21.46
C ARG A 235 -14.57 5.72 21.52
N LYS A 236 -15.23 5.52 22.66
CA LYS A 236 -16.64 5.90 22.83
C LYS A 236 -16.89 7.38 22.53
N ASP A 237 -16.01 8.24 23.03
CA ASP A 237 -16.07 9.70 22.85
C ASP A 237 -14.91 10.19 21.97
N GLY A 238 -14.53 9.38 20.99
CA GLY A 238 -13.44 9.65 20.06
C GLY A 238 -13.86 10.47 18.85
N THR A 239 -12.90 10.70 17.97
CA THR A 239 -13.05 11.50 16.76
C THR A 239 -12.77 10.72 15.48
N VAL A 240 -12.09 9.55 15.61
CA VAL A 240 -11.70 8.72 14.48
C VAL A 240 -12.83 7.77 14.08
N THR A 241 -13.21 7.83 12.81
CA THR A 241 -14.32 7.05 12.24
C THR A 241 -13.84 6.20 11.06
N PRO A 242 -14.66 5.26 10.57
CA PRO A 242 -14.32 4.54 9.32
C PRO A 242 -14.08 5.45 8.11
N ALA A 243 -14.72 6.65 8.07
CA ALA A 243 -14.58 7.56 6.93
C ALA A 243 -13.29 8.39 6.95
N ASN A 244 -12.74 8.69 8.13
CA ASN A 244 -11.46 9.41 8.27
C ASN A 244 -10.30 8.48 8.61
N SER A 245 -10.48 7.17 8.31
CA SER A 245 -9.50 6.08 8.38
C SER A 245 -9.33 5.45 6.99
N SER A 246 -8.16 4.86 6.71
CA SER A 246 -7.99 4.08 5.49
C SER A 246 -8.89 2.84 5.50
N SER A 247 -9.37 2.45 4.32
CA SER A 247 -10.26 1.30 4.16
C SER A 247 -9.51 -0.03 4.22
N ILE A 248 -10.24 -1.09 4.57
CA ILE A 248 -9.82 -2.47 4.32
C ILE A 248 -9.99 -2.72 2.83
N SER A 249 -8.92 -3.13 2.14
CA SER A 249 -8.89 -3.12 0.67
C SER A 249 -8.06 -4.26 0.10
N ASP A 250 -8.35 -4.59 -1.17
CA ASP A 250 -7.62 -5.54 -1.98
C ASP A 250 -6.97 -4.81 -3.17
N GLY A 251 -5.72 -5.15 -3.51
CA GLY A 251 -5.05 -4.54 -4.65
C GLY A 251 -3.59 -4.95 -4.81
N GLY A 252 -3.01 -4.55 -5.94
CA GLY A 252 -1.60 -4.73 -6.25
C GLY A 252 -1.06 -3.54 -7.03
N ALA A 253 0.20 -3.19 -6.80
CA ALA A 253 0.90 -2.14 -7.53
C ALA A 253 2.33 -2.55 -7.82
N ALA A 254 2.85 -2.20 -8.99
CA ALA A 254 4.21 -2.49 -9.41
C ALA A 254 4.86 -1.32 -10.14
N LEU A 255 6.13 -1.13 -9.87
CA LEU A 255 7.04 -0.26 -10.61
C LEU A 255 8.08 -1.11 -11.33
N ILE A 256 8.48 -0.67 -12.51
CA ILE A 256 9.72 -1.14 -13.12
C ILE A 256 10.79 -0.09 -12.85
N LEU A 257 11.79 -0.48 -12.05
CA LEU A 257 12.99 0.31 -11.78
C LEU A 257 14.12 -0.11 -12.69
N SER A 258 14.92 0.84 -13.13
CA SER A 258 16.09 0.56 -13.95
C SER A 258 17.22 1.55 -13.69
N SER A 259 18.45 1.18 -14.03
CA SER A 259 19.50 2.20 -14.16
C SER A 259 19.22 3.07 -15.38
N ARG A 260 19.51 4.38 -15.31
CA ARG A 260 19.35 5.29 -16.44
C ARG A 260 20.10 4.79 -17.68
N VAL A 261 21.36 4.38 -17.48
CA VAL A 261 22.20 3.89 -18.56
C VAL A 261 21.60 2.68 -19.28
N TYR A 262 21.02 1.74 -18.51
CA TYR A 262 20.34 0.58 -19.10
C TYR A 262 19.06 1.00 -19.84
N SER A 263 18.25 1.91 -19.23
CA SER A 263 17.02 2.40 -19.87
C SER A 263 17.31 3.10 -21.21
N GLU A 264 18.30 3.98 -21.24
CA GLU A 264 18.69 4.69 -22.47
C GLU A 264 19.21 3.73 -23.54
N LYS A 265 20.04 2.75 -23.15
CA LYS A 265 20.53 1.71 -24.06
C LYS A 265 19.42 0.86 -24.67
N MET A 266 18.40 0.53 -23.87
CA MET A 266 17.28 -0.32 -24.28
C MET A 266 16.10 0.48 -24.88
N GLY A 267 16.19 1.81 -24.91
CA GLY A 267 15.11 2.67 -25.40
C GLY A 267 13.85 2.64 -24.51
N LEU A 268 14.01 2.36 -23.20
CA LEU A 268 12.88 2.29 -22.28
C LEU A 268 12.39 3.70 -21.92
N PRO A 269 11.09 3.89 -21.68
CA PRO A 269 10.56 5.17 -21.21
C PRO A 269 11.16 5.51 -19.84
N ILE A 270 11.47 6.78 -19.60
CA ILE A 270 11.87 7.29 -18.29
C ILE A 270 10.79 8.24 -17.79
N ARG A 271 10.04 7.81 -16.78
CA ARG A 271 8.93 8.58 -16.20
C ARG A 271 9.39 9.50 -15.08
N ALA A 272 10.27 8.99 -14.23
CA ALA A 272 10.78 9.71 -13.08
C ALA A 272 12.16 9.19 -12.68
N ARG A 273 12.86 9.97 -11.88
CA ARG A 273 14.12 9.61 -11.22
C ARG A 273 13.89 9.50 -9.72
N ILE A 274 14.37 8.43 -9.10
CA ILE A 274 14.41 8.32 -7.65
C ILE A 274 15.69 9.01 -7.17
N LEU A 275 15.54 10.05 -6.37
CA LEU A 275 16.70 10.79 -5.85
C LEU A 275 17.35 10.10 -4.67
N THR A 276 16.53 9.73 -3.68
CA THR A 276 16.98 9.08 -2.44
C THR A 276 15.77 8.49 -1.71
N HIS A 277 16.03 7.82 -0.60
CA HIS A 277 15.00 7.35 0.32
C HIS A 277 15.45 7.47 1.77
N SER A 278 14.52 7.39 2.70
CA SER A 278 14.82 7.36 4.12
C SER A 278 13.85 6.45 4.88
N SER A 279 14.24 6.04 6.07
CA SER A 279 13.37 5.35 7.02
C SER A 279 13.55 5.97 8.39
N TYR A 280 12.46 5.99 9.17
CA TYR A 280 12.47 6.44 10.55
C TYR A 280 11.61 5.50 11.40
N ALA A 281 12.03 5.26 12.62
CA ALA A 281 11.29 4.49 13.61
C ALA A 281 11.29 5.24 14.94
N GLN A 282 10.22 5.08 15.69
CA GLN A 282 10.05 5.61 17.04
C GLN A 282 9.21 4.64 17.88
N ALA A 283 8.79 5.03 19.08
CA ALA A 283 7.93 4.19 19.89
C ALA A 283 6.66 3.77 19.09
N PRO A 284 6.23 2.50 19.16
CA PRO A 284 5.13 1.97 18.35
C PRO A 284 3.86 2.84 18.35
N GLY A 285 3.44 3.30 19.53
CA GLY A 285 2.27 4.16 19.69
C GLY A 285 2.37 5.54 19.01
N LEU A 286 3.55 5.93 18.51
CA LEU A 286 3.77 7.20 17.83
C LEU A 286 3.86 7.05 16.31
N PHE A 287 3.47 5.91 15.75
CA PHE A 287 3.58 5.64 14.31
C PHE A 287 2.96 6.73 13.43
N THR A 288 1.87 7.35 13.88
CA THR A 288 1.13 8.42 13.18
C THR A 288 1.99 9.63 12.84
N THR A 289 3.05 9.89 13.61
CA THR A 289 3.98 11.02 13.41
C THR A 289 5.33 10.61 12.85
N ALA A 290 5.58 9.32 12.63
CA ALA A 290 6.83 8.84 12.05
C ALA A 290 7.14 9.42 10.65
N PRO A 291 6.14 9.65 9.76
CA PRO A 291 6.37 10.30 8.47
C PRO A 291 7.06 11.66 8.56
N ILE A 292 6.77 12.44 9.59
CA ILE A 292 7.39 13.77 9.84
C ILE A 292 8.92 13.65 9.85
N TYR A 293 9.43 12.76 10.66
CA TYR A 293 10.90 12.59 10.83
C TYR A 293 11.55 11.91 9.63
N ALA A 294 10.81 11.02 8.94
CA ALA A 294 11.29 10.43 7.69
C ALA A 294 11.44 11.49 6.60
N VAL A 295 10.48 12.41 6.48
CA VAL A 295 10.51 13.54 5.56
C VAL A 295 11.65 14.50 5.90
N GLN A 296 11.80 14.89 7.18
CA GLN A 296 12.92 15.75 7.62
C GLN A 296 14.27 15.17 7.24
N LYS A 297 14.47 13.86 7.51
CA LYS A 297 15.70 13.17 7.16
C LYS A 297 15.95 13.16 5.65
N LEU A 298 14.89 13.00 4.86
CA LEU A 298 14.94 13.00 3.41
C LEU A 298 15.35 14.37 2.87
N LEU A 299 14.63 15.43 3.26
CA LEU A 299 14.90 16.81 2.86
C LEU A 299 16.33 17.24 3.24
N LYS A 300 16.75 16.89 4.47
CA LYS A 300 18.13 17.15 4.92
C LYS A 300 19.17 16.48 4.02
N SER A 301 18.93 15.22 3.60
CA SER A 301 19.86 14.49 2.73
C SER A 301 19.99 15.10 1.33
N LEU A 302 18.97 15.80 0.87
CA LEU A 302 18.93 16.50 -0.42
C LEU A 302 19.32 17.98 -0.31
N SER A 303 19.51 18.50 0.91
CA SER A 303 19.63 19.94 1.17
C SER A 303 18.45 20.75 0.62
N TRP A 304 17.25 20.18 0.71
CA TRP A 304 15.98 20.76 0.28
C TRP A 304 15.18 21.30 1.46
N THR A 305 14.33 22.27 1.17
CA THR A 305 13.27 22.76 2.05
C THR A 305 11.90 22.24 1.55
N ALA A 306 10.88 22.34 2.36
CA ALA A 306 9.55 21.81 2.01
C ALA A 306 8.92 22.53 0.81
N ASP A 307 9.19 23.83 0.66
CA ASP A 307 8.72 24.67 -0.45
C ASP A 307 9.37 24.34 -1.82
N MET A 308 10.43 23.53 -1.82
CA MET A 308 11.04 23.00 -3.05
C MET A 308 10.32 21.75 -3.58
N VAL A 309 9.28 21.29 -2.89
CA VAL A 309 8.52 20.06 -3.26
C VAL A 309 7.15 20.49 -3.76
N ASP A 310 6.87 20.19 -5.02
CA ASP A 310 5.62 20.60 -5.68
C ASP A 310 4.43 19.73 -5.27
N LEU A 311 4.66 18.44 -4.96
CA LEU A 311 3.61 17.48 -4.63
C LEU A 311 4.05 16.54 -3.50
N TRP A 312 3.16 16.36 -2.53
CA TRP A 312 3.34 15.45 -1.40
C TRP A 312 2.34 14.31 -1.47
N GLU A 313 2.84 13.09 -1.61
CA GLU A 313 2.05 11.87 -1.47
C GLU A 313 2.30 11.26 -0.10
N VAL A 314 1.28 11.23 0.74
CA VAL A 314 1.35 10.75 2.12
C VAL A 314 0.29 9.68 2.31
N ASN A 315 0.68 8.50 2.83
CA ASN A 315 -0.29 7.46 3.14
C ASN A 315 -1.30 7.94 4.18
N GLU A 316 -2.57 7.99 3.80
CA GLU A 316 -3.70 8.43 4.63
C GLU A 316 -4.20 7.29 5.53
N ALA A 317 -3.31 6.69 6.34
CA ALA A 317 -3.72 5.65 7.28
C ALA A 317 -4.90 6.09 8.16
N PHE A 318 -4.84 7.34 8.59
CA PHE A 318 -5.91 8.12 9.23
C PHE A 318 -5.72 9.57 8.82
N ALA A 319 -6.79 10.37 8.77
CA ALA A 319 -6.71 11.79 8.44
C ALA A 319 -5.70 12.56 9.32
N VAL A 320 -5.55 12.17 10.58
CA VAL A 320 -4.59 12.77 11.51
C VAL A 320 -3.13 12.63 11.10
N VAL A 321 -2.78 11.65 10.24
CA VAL A 321 -1.38 11.42 9.82
C VAL A 321 -0.89 12.54 8.90
N PRO A 322 -1.51 12.80 7.72
CA PRO A 322 -1.15 13.93 6.89
C PRO A 322 -1.43 15.28 7.57
N MET A 323 -2.48 15.40 8.41
CA MET A 323 -2.73 16.62 9.19
C MET A 323 -1.57 16.93 10.13
N ALA A 324 -1.03 15.94 10.87
CA ALA A 324 0.12 16.13 11.75
C ALA A 324 1.40 16.48 10.96
N LEU A 325 1.61 15.88 9.81
CA LEU A 325 2.72 16.23 8.92
C LEU A 325 2.60 17.67 8.43
N SER A 326 1.43 18.10 8.01
CA SER A 326 1.16 19.47 7.54
C SER A 326 1.46 20.52 8.60
N LEU A 327 1.03 20.32 9.86
CA LEU A 327 1.25 21.28 10.94
C LEU A 327 2.74 21.56 11.25
N ILE A 328 3.59 20.56 11.03
CA ILE A 328 4.97 20.62 11.54
C ILE A 328 5.97 20.96 10.43
N HIS A 329 5.64 20.78 9.14
CA HIS A 329 6.65 20.86 8.07
C HIS A 329 6.18 21.40 6.73
N ILE A 330 4.88 21.49 6.51
CA ILE A 330 4.32 21.83 5.22
C ILE A 330 3.16 22.79 5.42
#